data_9c418aec63fab9cbec4300445d3900c8
#
_entry.id   9c418aec63fab9cbec4300445d3900c8
#
_cell.length_a   1.000
_cell.length_b   1.000
_cell.length_c   1.000
_cell.angle_alpha   90.00
_cell.angle_beta   90.00
_cell.angle_gamma   90.00
#
_symmetry.space_group_name_H-M   'P 1'
#
loop_
_entity.id
_entity.type
_entity.pdbx_description
1 polymer ?
#
loop_
_entity_poly.entity_id
_entity_poly.type
_entity_poly.pdbx_seq_one_letter_code
_entity_poly.pdbx_strand_id
1 'polypeptide(L)'
;MMNKIKKIFSCMCAFILSITLINVDARAYETKTDEQILAEMQQMQDRITETLIIEDNKYIYDYDTIKEIVDVYDFDEFNQVAGTNYTKESFLNIAIDSIENTDLTPQVIPTGICGQTWKIEGWNYVRTAQTKAVSNALVNDAKNYAEICAAGGTIGGAATAAVPAVAVVLVAASALGVAYYNTFANNLSYQNSLSKCGTVIDINKFYFHYQIWNQANYNG
;
A
#
# COMPACT_ATOMS: atom_id res chain seq x y z
N MET A 1 31.32 -31.82 54.82
CA MET A 1 31.03 -31.82 53.36
C MET A 1 29.54 -31.52 53.05
N MET A 2 28.61 -32.04 53.78
CA MET A 2 27.16 -31.88 53.61
C MET A 2 26.62 -30.41 53.70
N ASN A 3 27.22 -29.56 54.53
CA ASN A 3 26.78 -28.17 54.67
C ASN A 3 27.13 -27.22 53.49
N LYS A 4 28.13 -27.59 52.69
CA LYS A 4 28.46 -26.80 51.49
C LYS A 4 27.48 -27.11 50.33
N ILE A 5 27.05 -28.35 50.21
CA ILE A 5 26.10 -28.77 49.18
C ILE A 5 24.71 -28.16 49.42
N LYS A 6 24.24 -28.05 50.67
CA LYS A 6 22.97 -27.40 51.02
C LYS A 6 22.97 -25.88 50.69
N LYS A 7 24.10 -25.20 50.87
CA LYS A 7 24.21 -23.77 50.51
C LYS A 7 24.17 -23.55 49.00
N ILE A 8 24.80 -24.42 48.22
CA ILE A 8 24.83 -24.35 46.75
C ILE A 8 23.44 -24.63 46.20
N PHE A 9 22.71 -25.61 46.74
CA PHE A 9 21.33 -25.93 46.32
C PHE A 9 20.34 -24.81 46.66
N SER A 10 20.52 -24.16 47.82
CA SER A 10 19.67 -23.01 48.22
C SER A 10 19.93 -21.79 47.34
N CYS A 11 21.18 -21.52 46.90
CA CYS A 11 21.46 -20.46 45.94
C CYS A 11 20.93 -20.73 44.54
N MET A 12 21.02 -21.98 44.07
CA MET A 12 20.46 -22.35 42.76
C MET A 12 18.92 -22.23 42.72
N CYS A 13 18.24 -22.66 43.79
CA CYS A 13 16.79 -22.48 43.88
C CYS A 13 16.35 -21.02 43.95
N ALA A 14 17.13 -20.15 44.64
CA ALA A 14 16.85 -18.70 44.64
C ALA A 14 17.08 -18.04 43.28
N PHE A 15 18.07 -18.52 42.51
CA PHE A 15 18.36 -18.01 41.16
C PHE A 15 17.29 -18.46 40.16
N ILE A 16 16.78 -19.68 40.27
CA ILE A 16 15.70 -20.18 39.41
C ILE A 16 14.37 -19.45 39.73
N LEU A 17 14.10 -19.17 41.00
CA LEU A 17 12.92 -18.40 41.42
C LEU A 17 13.00 -16.93 40.98
N SER A 18 14.17 -16.31 40.93
CA SER A 18 14.32 -14.94 40.42
C SER A 18 14.20 -14.85 38.91
N ILE A 19 14.53 -15.90 38.15
CA ILE A 19 14.31 -15.94 36.69
C ILE A 19 12.84 -16.17 36.37
N THR A 20 12.10 -16.91 37.20
CA THR A 20 10.65 -17.12 37.00
C THR A 20 9.79 -15.90 37.37
N LEU A 21 10.30 -14.99 38.21
CA LEU A 21 9.61 -13.75 38.59
C LEU A 21 9.84 -12.60 37.60
N ILE A 22 10.83 -12.71 36.69
CA ILE A 22 11.05 -11.73 35.63
C ILE A 22 10.15 -12.00 34.39
N ASN A 23 9.45 -13.15 34.35
CA ASN A 23 8.50 -13.49 33.29
C ASN A 23 7.04 -13.07 33.58
N VAL A 24 6.83 -12.12 34.45
CA VAL A 24 5.51 -11.55 34.66
C VAL A 24 5.44 -10.24 33.91
N ASP A 25 4.67 -10.23 32.85
CA ASP A 25 4.37 -9.17 31.89
C ASP A 25 5.24 -9.10 30.61
N ALA A 26 5.70 -10.21 30.09
CA ALA A 26 5.67 -10.34 28.63
C ALA A 26 4.18 -10.52 28.26
N ARG A 27 3.38 -9.45 28.28
CA ARG A 27 2.27 -9.37 27.34
C ARG A 27 2.92 -9.69 26.02
N ALA A 28 2.56 -10.82 25.43
CA ALA A 28 2.83 -11.06 24.02
C ALA A 28 2.21 -9.82 23.33
N TYR A 29 3.02 -8.85 22.98
CA TYR A 29 2.65 -7.89 21.97
C TYR A 29 2.41 -8.79 20.76
N GLU A 30 1.15 -9.03 20.48
CA GLU A 30 0.75 -9.69 19.25
C GLU A 30 1.29 -8.78 18.15
N THR A 31 2.46 -9.15 17.61
CA THR A 31 3.07 -8.41 16.51
C THR A 31 2.09 -8.52 15.36
N LYS A 32 1.54 -7.39 14.96
CA LYS A 32 0.65 -7.32 13.80
C LYS A 32 1.34 -7.95 12.59
N THR A 33 0.58 -8.64 11.78
CA THR A 33 1.07 -9.11 10.48
C THR A 33 1.18 -7.94 9.51
N ASP A 34 2.01 -8.07 8.47
CA ASP A 34 2.13 -7.06 7.42
C ASP A 34 0.76 -6.73 6.79
N GLU A 35 -0.10 -7.75 6.62
CA GLU A 35 -1.46 -7.60 6.10
C GLU A 35 -2.34 -6.75 7.04
N GLN A 36 -2.20 -6.93 8.36
CA GLN A 36 -2.95 -6.12 9.34
C GLN A 36 -2.49 -4.66 9.31
N ILE A 37 -1.19 -4.41 9.20
CA ILE A 37 -0.63 -3.05 9.12
C ILE A 37 -1.11 -2.35 7.84
N LEU A 38 -1.08 -3.03 6.70
CA LEU A 38 -1.60 -2.47 5.44
C LEU A 38 -3.12 -2.25 5.49
N ALA A 39 -3.87 -3.13 6.15
CA ALA A 39 -5.30 -2.95 6.35
C ALA A 39 -5.64 -1.75 7.24
N GLU A 40 -4.85 -1.47 8.27
CA GLU A 40 -5.01 -0.27 9.10
C GLU A 40 -4.78 1.02 8.30
N MET A 41 -3.80 1.04 7.39
CA MET A 41 -3.59 2.17 6.46
C MET A 41 -4.81 2.37 5.56
N GLN A 42 -5.35 1.28 5.02
CA GLN A 42 -6.57 1.37 4.21
C GLN A 42 -7.74 1.91 5.03
N GLN A 43 -7.95 1.43 6.26
CA GLN A 43 -8.99 1.93 7.16
C GLN A 43 -8.83 3.42 7.48
N MET A 44 -7.61 3.90 7.68
CA MET A 44 -7.35 5.33 7.85
C MET A 44 -7.74 6.12 6.61
N GLN A 45 -7.39 5.65 5.42
CA GLN A 45 -7.77 6.29 4.16
C GLN A 45 -9.29 6.26 3.94
N ASP A 46 -9.96 5.17 4.29
CA ASP A 46 -11.43 5.05 4.20
C ASP A 46 -12.10 6.06 5.15
N ARG A 47 -11.61 6.20 6.37
CA ARG A 47 -12.10 7.22 7.33
C ARG A 47 -11.93 8.64 6.78
N ILE A 48 -10.80 8.96 6.15
CA ILE A 48 -10.63 10.27 5.48
C ILE A 48 -11.68 10.40 4.38
N THR A 49 -11.85 9.38 3.53
CA THR A 49 -12.84 9.39 2.44
C THR A 49 -14.26 9.66 2.93
N GLU A 50 -14.65 9.08 4.06
CA GLU A 50 -15.96 9.28 4.68
C GLU A 50 -16.23 10.73 5.15
N THR A 51 -15.15 11.50 5.38
CA THR A 51 -15.28 12.93 5.76
C THR A 51 -15.37 13.87 4.56
N LEU A 52 -15.04 13.38 3.36
CA LEU A 52 -15.02 14.21 2.15
C LEU A 52 -16.44 14.38 1.59
N ILE A 53 -16.77 15.60 1.23
CA ILE A 53 -18.01 15.95 0.53
C ILE A 53 -17.64 16.34 -0.91
N ILE A 54 -18.43 15.93 -1.89
CA ILE A 54 -18.21 16.33 -3.28
C ILE A 54 -19.18 17.44 -3.64
N GLU A 55 -18.64 18.61 -3.99
CA GLU A 55 -19.39 19.75 -4.51
C GLU A 55 -18.64 20.33 -5.73
N ASP A 56 -19.38 20.63 -6.78
CA ASP A 56 -18.84 21.23 -8.02
C ASP A 56 -17.59 20.49 -8.59
N ASN A 57 -17.63 19.16 -8.57
CA ASN A 57 -16.53 18.27 -8.99
C ASN A 57 -15.23 18.44 -8.20
N LYS A 58 -15.32 18.85 -6.95
CA LYS A 58 -14.20 18.98 -6.02
C LYS A 58 -14.53 18.35 -4.69
N TYR A 59 -13.49 17.93 -3.98
CA TYR A 59 -13.63 17.57 -2.59
C TYR A 59 -13.71 18.82 -1.72
N ILE A 60 -14.68 18.86 -0.83
CA ILE A 60 -14.77 19.78 0.30
C ILE A 60 -14.41 18.97 1.54
N TYR A 61 -13.53 19.49 2.34
CA TYR A 61 -12.98 18.79 3.51
C TYR A 61 -12.75 19.75 4.69
N ASP A 62 -12.71 19.18 5.90
CA ASP A 62 -12.26 19.85 7.11
C ASP A 62 -10.84 19.39 7.43
N TYR A 63 -9.89 20.32 7.39
CA TYR A 63 -8.48 20.03 7.64
C TYR A 63 -8.23 19.45 9.04
N ASP A 64 -8.89 20.00 10.09
CA ASP A 64 -8.68 19.56 11.45
C ASP A 64 -9.21 18.13 11.65
N THR A 65 -10.32 17.79 11.06
CA THR A 65 -10.86 16.43 11.05
C THR A 65 -9.91 15.42 10.39
N ILE A 66 -9.36 15.75 9.22
CA ILE A 66 -8.38 14.88 8.56
C ILE A 66 -7.12 14.75 9.40
N LYS A 67 -6.64 15.86 9.96
CA LYS A 67 -5.47 15.86 10.83
C LYS A 67 -5.66 14.97 12.06
N GLU A 68 -6.82 15.02 12.73
CA GLU A 68 -7.13 14.13 13.86
C GLU A 68 -7.09 12.66 13.48
N ILE A 69 -7.59 12.29 12.28
CA ILE A 69 -7.53 10.91 11.77
C ILE A 69 -6.08 10.46 11.57
N VAL A 70 -5.24 11.32 11.00
CA VAL A 70 -3.83 11.03 10.72
C VAL A 70 -2.98 10.99 12.00
N ASP A 71 -3.27 11.86 12.96
CA ASP A 71 -2.49 11.99 14.21
C ASP A 71 -2.54 10.74 15.09
N VAL A 72 -3.59 9.94 15.00
CA VAL A 72 -3.72 8.69 15.77
C VAL A 72 -3.07 7.48 15.10
N TYR A 73 -2.65 7.61 13.83
CA TYR A 73 -2.04 6.50 13.09
C TYR A 73 -0.55 6.33 13.40
N ASP A 74 -0.09 5.08 13.49
CA ASP A 74 1.32 4.75 13.68
C ASP A 74 2.01 4.49 12.32
N PHE A 75 2.80 5.47 11.87
CA PHE A 75 3.53 5.37 10.62
C PHE A 75 4.80 4.54 10.72
N ASP A 76 5.35 4.30 11.92
CA ASP A 76 6.64 3.62 12.05
C ASP A 76 6.53 2.15 11.62
N GLU A 77 5.48 1.44 12.09
CA GLU A 77 5.20 0.07 11.66
C GLU A 77 4.88 0.02 10.16
N PHE A 78 4.04 0.94 9.68
CA PHE A 78 3.67 1.01 8.27
C PHE A 78 4.87 1.25 7.35
N ASN A 79 5.75 2.19 7.69
CA ASN A 79 6.94 2.51 6.91
C ASN A 79 7.87 1.30 6.73
N GLN A 80 7.99 0.46 7.77
CA GLN A 80 8.80 -0.76 7.71
C GLN A 80 8.21 -1.78 6.71
N VAL A 81 6.89 -1.95 6.72
CA VAL A 81 6.21 -2.91 5.84
C VAL A 81 6.09 -2.40 4.42
N ALA A 82 5.72 -1.14 4.25
CA ALA A 82 5.48 -0.52 2.95
C ALA A 82 6.76 0.01 2.27
N GLY A 83 7.89 0.08 2.99
CA GLY A 83 9.14 0.65 2.47
C GLY A 83 9.05 2.15 2.22
N THR A 84 8.24 2.88 3.00
CA THR A 84 8.03 4.31 2.91
C THR A 84 8.73 5.07 4.04
N ASN A 85 8.64 6.40 4.04
CA ASN A 85 9.23 7.25 5.08
C ASN A 85 8.23 8.33 5.51
N TYR A 86 6.95 7.97 5.66
CA TYR A 86 5.95 8.94 6.09
C TYR A 86 6.14 9.33 7.55
N THR A 87 6.05 10.63 7.79
CA THR A 87 5.68 11.19 9.10
C THR A 87 4.22 11.60 9.04
N LYS A 88 3.59 11.82 10.18
CA LYS A 88 2.20 12.33 10.24
C LYS A 88 2.03 13.59 9.41
N GLU A 89 2.97 14.53 9.55
CA GLU A 89 2.96 15.79 8.81
C GLU A 89 3.17 15.58 7.30
N SER A 90 4.14 14.76 6.88
CA SER A 90 4.41 14.53 5.46
C SER A 90 3.24 13.80 4.79
N PHE A 91 2.65 12.80 5.46
CA PHE A 91 1.47 12.11 4.94
C PHE A 91 0.28 13.06 4.82
N LEU A 92 -0.01 13.84 5.88
CA LEU A 92 -1.11 14.82 5.87
C LEU A 92 -0.97 15.81 4.71
N ASN A 93 0.22 16.37 4.50
CA ASN A 93 0.47 17.32 3.42
C ASN A 93 0.22 16.68 2.04
N ILE A 94 0.70 15.44 1.81
CA ILE A 94 0.49 14.73 0.56
C ILE A 94 -0.99 14.36 0.37
N ALA A 95 -1.68 13.98 1.43
CA ALA A 95 -3.10 13.65 1.40
C ALA A 95 -3.94 14.89 1.03
N ILE A 96 -3.69 16.03 1.66
CA ILE A 96 -4.37 17.30 1.38
C ILE A 96 -4.09 17.74 -0.06
N ASP A 97 -2.82 17.71 -0.49
CA ASP A 97 -2.46 18.04 -1.88
C ASP A 97 -3.19 17.14 -2.88
N SER A 98 -3.28 15.83 -2.58
CA SER A 98 -4.01 14.89 -3.43
C SER A 98 -5.52 15.15 -3.46
N ILE A 99 -6.13 15.51 -2.32
CA ILE A 99 -7.55 15.86 -2.22
C ILE A 99 -7.84 17.12 -3.06
N GLU A 100 -7.02 18.16 -2.91
CA GLU A 100 -7.20 19.44 -3.61
C GLU A 100 -7.00 19.35 -5.13
N ASN A 101 -6.07 18.51 -5.57
CA ASN A 101 -5.70 18.39 -6.98
C ASN A 101 -6.40 17.23 -7.72
N THR A 102 -7.26 16.47 -7.05
CA THR A 102 -8.02 15.40 -7.73
C THR A 102 -9.14 15.98 -8.58
N ASP A 103 -9.12 15.67 -9.88
CA ASP A 103 -10.19 16.03 -10.82
C ASP A 103 -11.34 15.02 -10.70
N LEU A 104 -12.48 15.47 -10.15
CA LEU A 104 -13.70 14.70 -9.98
C LEU A 104 -14.69 14.90 -11.13
N THR A 105 -14.27 15.48 -12.25
CA THR A 105 -15.16 15.63 -13.41
C THR A 105 -15.77 14.28 -13.77
N PRO A 106 -17.12 14.16 -13.81
CA PRO A 106 -17.79 12.90 -14.07
C PRO A 106 -17.32 12.29 -15.37
N GLN A 107 -16.67 11.17 -15.31
CA GLN A 107 -16.32 10.38 -16.49
C GLN A 107 -17.41 9.33 -16.69
N VAL A 108 -17.99 9.29 -17.87
CA VAL A 108 -18.88 8.19 -18.26
C VAL A 108 -18.02 6.95 -18.42
N ILE A 109 -18.11 6.05 -17.45
CA ILE A 109 -17.49 4.72 -17.58
C ILE A 109 -18.31 3.94 -18.60
N PRO A 110 -17.75 3.56 -19.75
CA PRO A 110 -18.47 2.76 -20.71
C PRO A 110 -18.62 1.34 -20.16
N THR A 111 -19.75 1.05 -19.54
CA THR A 111 -20.09 -0.30 -19.08
C THR A 111 -20.37 -1.22 -20.27
N GLY A 112 -19.80 -2.41 -20.24
CA GLY A 112 -20.05 -3.45 -21.25
C GLY A 112 -19.34 -3.25 -22.58
N ILE A 113 -18.49 -2.24 -22.75
CA ILE A 113 -17.73 -2.03 -23.98
C ILE A 113 -16.29 -2.54 -23.81
N CYS A 114 -15.98 -3.56 -24.56
CA CYS A 114 -14.71 -4.25 -24.58
C CYS A 114 -13.59 -3.40 -25.20
N GLY A 115 -12.41 -3.41 -24.59
CA GLY A 115 -11.20 -2.82 -25.17
C GLY A 115 -11.14 -1.30 -25.13
N GLN A 116 -11.86 -0.65 -24.23
CA GLN A 116 -11.75 0.78 -24.02
C GLN A 116 -10.71 1.16 -23.01
N THR A 117 -10.19 2.38 -23.14
CA THR A 117 -9.32 3.01 -22.15
C THR A 117 -10.06 4.15 -21.49
N TRP A 118 -10.03 4.18 -20.17
CA TRP A 118 -10.52 5.29 -19.36
C TRP A 118 -9.71 5.37 -18.07
N LYS A 119 -9.75 6.53 -17.41
CA LYS A 119 -9.10 6.78 -16.12
C LYS A 119 -10.10 7.42 -15.18
N ILE A 120 -10.14 6.93 -13.94
CA ILE A 120 -10.82 7.58 -12.81
C ILE A 120 -9.78 7.81 -11.75
N GLU A 121 -9.86 8.94 -11.08
CA GLU A 121 -8.95 9.33 -10.04
C GLU A 121 -9.72 9.71 -8.77
N GLY A 122 -9.39 9.05 -7.66
CA GLY A 122 -9.77 9.47 -6.32
C GLY A 122 -8.58 10.10 -5.63
N TRP A 123 -8.77 10.68 -4.46
CA TRP A 123 -7.66 11.27 -3.72
C TRP A 123 -6.58 10.25 -3.36
N ASN A 124 -6.94 8.99 -3.08
CA ASN A 124 -6.02 7.93 -2.66
C ASN A 124 -5.80 6.82 -3.69
N TYR A 125 -6.45 6.87 -4.85
CA TYR A 125 -6.29 5.84 -5.88
C TYR A 125 -6.33 6.41 -7.29
N VAL A 126 -5.78 5.62 -8.22
CA VAL A 126 -5.96 5.80 -9.66
C VAL A 126 -6.48 4.49 -10.24
N ARG A 127 -7.62 4.53 -10.88
CA ARG A 127 -8.23 3.39 -11.56
C ARG A 127 -8.24 3.60 -13.06
N THR A 128 -7.69 2.64 -13.79
CA THR A 128 -7.60 2.74 -15.26
C THR A 128 -8.10 1.48 -15.93
N ALA A 129 -8.86 1.63 -17.01
CA ALA A 129 -9.10 0.53 -17.93
C ALA A 129 -8.09 0.59 -19.07
N GLN A 130 -7.58 -0.58 -19.46
CA GLN A 130 -6.54 -0.74 -20.44
C GLN A 130 -6.96 -1.77 -21.49
N THR A 131 -6.65 -1.49 -22.78
CA THR A 131 -6.78 -2.51 -23.81
C THR A 131 -5.83 -3.68 -23.57
N LYS A 132 -6.10 -4.82 -24.18
CA LYS A 132 -5.22 -6.00 -24.09
C LYS A 132 -3.78 -5.72 -24.50
N ALA A 133 -3.57 -4.90 -25.52
CA ALA A 133 -2.24 -4.53 -26.01
C ALA A 133 -1.51 -3.64 -24.98
N VAL A 134 -2.20 -2.65 -24.40
CA VAL A 134 -1.63 -1.77 -23.36
C VAL A 134 -1.33 -2.56 -22.10
N SER A 135 -2.21 -3.48 -21.68
CA SER A 135 -1.94 -4.36 -20.54
C SER A 135 -0.68 -5.21 -20.75
N ASN A 136 -0.44 -5.70 -21.96
CA ASN A 136 0.81 -6.43 -22.27
C ASN A 136 2.06 -5.52 -22.22
N ALA A 137 1.96 -4.28 -22.67
CA ALA A 137 3.06 -3.31 -22.56
C ALA A 137 3.37 -3.03 -21.09
N LEU A 138 2.34 -2.84 -20.27
CA LEU A 138 2.46 -2.66 -18.81
C LEU A 138 3.15 -3.82 -18.10
N VAL A 139 2.87 -5.07 -18.50
CA VAL A 139 3.56 -6.25 -17.97
C VAL A 139 5.07 -6.15 -18.21
N ASN A 140 5.47 -5.72 -19.41
CA ASN A 140 6.89 -5.57 -19.75
C ASN A 140 7.52 -4.41 -18.96
N ASP A 141 6.83 -3.27 -18.85
CA ASP A 141 7.31 -2.13 -18.08
C ASP A 141 7.48 -2.47 -16.60
N ALA A 142 6.53 -3.21 -16.00
CA ALA A 142 6.63 -3.64 -14.62
C ALA A 142 7.83 -4.60 -14.40
N LYS A 143 8.11 -5.51 -15.34
CA LYS A 143 9.30 -6.35 -15.27
C LYS A 143 10.59 -5.54 -15.37
N ASN A 144 10.65 -4.56 -16.26
CA ASN A 144 11.79 -3.65 -16.35
C ASN A 144 11.99 -2.86 -15.06
N TYR A 145 10.90 -2.44 -14.40
CA TYR A 145 11.00 -1.76 -13.10
C TYR A 145 11.52 -2.68 -12.00
N ALA A 146 11.10 -3.94 -11.99
CA ALA A 146 11.67 -4.93 -11.07
C ALA A 146 13.18 -5.09 -11.27
N GLU A 147 13.66 -5.12 -12.52
CA GLU A 147 15.10 -5.20 -12.84
C GLU A 147 15.85 -3.94 -12.39
N ILE A 148 15.28 -2.74 -12.59
CA ILE A 148 15.85 -1.47 -12.12
C ILE A 148 15.97 -1.49 -10.59
N CYS A 149 14.92 -1.90 -9.88
CA CYS A 149 14.95 -2.03 -8.43
C CYS A 149 15.99 -3.05 -7.96
N ALA A 150 16.12 -4.19 -8.65
CA ALA A 150 17.12 -5.22 -8.33
C ALA A 150 18.57 -4.71 -8.51
N ALA A 151 18.79 -3.82 -9.50
CA ALA A 151 20.08 -3.20 -9.74
C ALA A 151 20.43 -2.03 -8.78
N GLY A 152 19.55 -1.75 -7.80
CA GLY A 152 19.72 -0.63 -6.88
C GLY A 152 19.41 0.74 -7.50
N GLY A 153 18.74 0.75 -8.65
CA GLY A 153 18.32 1.97 -9.35
C GLY A 153 17.04 2.56 -8.75
N THR A 154 16.84 3.85 -8.96
CA THR A 154 15.56 4.52 -8.68
C THR A 154 14.77 4.65 -9.97
N ILE A 155 13.46 4.40 -9.90
CA ILE A 155 12.57 4.61 -11.05
C ILE A 155 12.33 6.12 -11.13
N GLY A 156 13.01 6.79 -12.06
CA GLY A 156 12.83 8.23 -12.27
C GLY A 156 11.48 8.55 -12.94
N GLY A 157 10.98 9.76 -12.69
CA GLY A 157 9.68 10.24 -13.19
C GLY A 157 9.46 10.21 -14.72
N ALA A 158 10.49 9.92 -15.52
CA ALA A 158 10.38 9.81 -16.99
C ALA A 158 9.76 8.47 -17.46
N ALA A 159 9.79 7.44 -16.63
CA ALA A 159 9.15 6.16 -16.95
C ALA A 159 7.62 6.21 -16.91
N THR A 160 7.07 7.32 -16.44
CA THR A 160 5.67 7.52 -16.13
C THR A 160 4.82 8.01 -17.30
N ALA A 161 5.45 8.45 -18.38
CA ALA A 161 4.74 9.10 -19.49
C ALA A 161 3.86 8.12 -20.31
N ALA A 162 4.22 6.84 -20.35
CA ALA A 162 3.47 5.85 -21.12
C ALA A 162 2.27 5.26 -20.36
N VAL A 163 2.32 5.29 -19.02
CA VAL A 163 1.27 4.72 -18.18
C VAL A 163 1.13 5.49 -16.87
N PRO A 164 0.25 6.50 -16.83
CA PRO A 164 0.04 7.33 -15.63
C PRO A 164 -0.25 6.55 -14.35
N ALA A 165 -0.86 5.37 -14.48
CA ALA A 165 -1.26 4.55 -13.33
C ALA A 165 -0.09 3.86 -12.60
N VAL A 166 1.03 3.59 -13.26
CA VAL A 166 2.20 2.92 -12.64
C VAL A 166 3.18 3.93 -12.02
N ALA A 167 3.01 5.18 -12.39
CA ALA A 167 3.90 6.28 -12.06
C ALA A 167 3.85 6.75 -10.60
N VAL A 168 2.83 6.38 -9.88
CA VAL A 168 2.50 7.03 -8.62
C VAL A 168 3.33 6.54 -7.44
N VAL A 169 3.89 5.34 -7.53
CA VAL A 169 4.70 4.81 -6.43
C VAL A 169 6.18 4.98 -6.75
N LEU A 170 6.71 6.15 -6.45
CA LEU A 170 8.14 6.42 -6.43
C LEU A 170 8.77 5.61 -5.28
N VAL A 171 9.18 4.39 -5.56
CA VAL A 171 9.87 3.60 -4.55
C VAL A 171 11.35 3.61 -4.78
N ALA A 172 12.04 3.95 -3.70
CA ALA A 172 13.44 3.70 -3.58
C ALA A 172 13.75 2.24 -3.93
N ALA A 173 14.87 2.01 -4.59
CA ALA A 173 15.42 0.70 -4.88
C ALA A 173 15.38 -0.19 -3.62
N SER A 174 14.45 -1.12 -3.58
CA SER A 174 14.28 -2.02 -2.44
C SER A 174 13.86 -3.40 -2.92
N ALA A 175 14.14 -4.42 -2.11
CA ALA A 175 13.65 -5.77 -2.35
C ALA A 175 12.11 -5.82 -2.44
N LEU A 176 11.43 -4.93 -1.73
CA LEU A 176 9.97 -4.77 -1.80
C LEU A 176 9.51 -4.31 -3.19
N GLY A 177 10.21 -3.35 -3.82
CA GLY A 177 9.93 -2.92 -5.17
C GLY A 177 10.05 -4.05 -6.19
N VAL A 178 11.10 -4.89 -6.07
CA VAL A 178 11.28 -6.08 -6.93
C VAL A 178 10.11 -7.04 -6.79
N ALA A 179 9.74 -7.38 -5.55
CA ALA A 179 8.64 -8.29 -5.27
C ALA A 179 7.29 -7.73 -5.77
N TYR A 180 7.04 -6.46 -5.51
CA TYR A 180 5.83 -5.78 -5.94
C TYR A 180 5.67 -5.80 -7.46
N TYR A 181 6.67 -5.32 -8.21
CA TYR A 181 6.56 -5.23 -9.67
C TYR A 181 6.51 -6.59 -10.35
N ASN A 182 7.22 -7.60 -9.84
CA ASN A 182 7.11 -8.95 -10.36
C ASN A 182 5.72 -9.55 -10.11
N THR A 183 5.19 -9.38 -8.89
CA THR A 183 3.84 -9.87 -8.54
C THR A 183 2.77 -9.14 -9.34
N PHE A 184 2.89 -7.81 -9.49
CA PHE A 184 2.02 -7.00 -10.32
C PHE A 184 2.03 -7.47 -11.79
N ALA A 185 3.23 -7.64 -12.38
CA ALA A 185 3.37 -8.11 -13.76
C ALA A 185 2.73 -9.49 -13.98
N ASN A 186 2.92 -10.42 -13.04
CA ASN A 186 2.35 -11.76 -13.12
C ASN A 186 0.82 -11.74 -13.01
N ASN A 187 0.27 -10.98 -12.04
CA ASN A 187 -1.17 -10.85 -11.87
C ASN A 187 -1.83 -10.15 -13.06
N LEU A 188 -1.20 -9.08 -13.58
CA LEU A 188 -1.67 -8.38 -14.75
C LEU A 188 -1.67 -9.27 -15.99
N SER A 189 -0.57 -10.02 -16.21
CA SER A 189 -0.47 -10.98 -17.31
C SER A 189 -1.55 -12.06 -17.21
N TYR A 190 -1.79 -12.60 -16.02
CA TYR A 190 -2.83 -13.59 -15.78
C TYR A 190 -4.23 -13.03 -16.08
N GLN A 191 -4.61 -11.91 -15.52
CA GLN A 191 -5.91 -11.27 -15.75
C GLN A 191 -6.10 -10.91 -17.24
N ASN A 192 -5.04 -10.40 -17.88
CA ASN A 192 -5.08 -10.06 -19.30
C ASN A 192 -5.21 -11.30 -20.19
N SER A 193 -4.66 -12.44 -19.79
CA SER A 193 -4.80 -13.70 -20.52
C SER A 193 -6.23 -14.23 -20.53
N LEU A 194 -6.93 -14.03 -19.42
CA LEU A 194 -8.33 -14.42 -19.26
C LEU A 194 -9.31 -13.48 -20.01
N SER A 195 -8.87 -12.27 -20.32
CA SER A 195 -9.70 -11.23 -20.91
C SER A 195 -9.60 -11.20 -22.43
N LYS A 196 -10.74 -11.00 -23.09
CA LYS A 196 -10.78 -10.61 -24.52
C LYS A 196 -10.65 -9.09 -24.68
N CYS A 197 -10.92 -8.33 -23.63
CA CYS A 197 -11.07 -6.88 -23.65
C CYS A 197 -9.87 -6.11 -23.13
N GLY A 198 -9.08 -6.71 -22.24
CA GLY A 198 -8.05 -6.06 -21.47
C GLY A 198 -8.37 -6.07 -19.97
N THR A 199 -7.78 -5.18 -19.21
CA THR A 199 -7.86 -5.16 -17.73
C THR A 199 -8.33 -3.82 -17.19
N VAL A 200 -8.87 -3.85 -15.98
CA VAL A 200 -9.04 -2.67 -15.12
C VAL A 200 -8.04 -2.80 -13.99
N ILE A 201 -7.31 -1.74 -13.73
CA ILE A 201 -6.26 -1.70 -12.73
C ILE A 201 -6.58 -0.55 -11.77
N ASP A 202 -6.57 -0.84 -10.48
CA ASP A 202 -6.67 0.14 -9.40
C ASP A 202 -5.36 0.14 -8.62
N ILE A 203 -4.76 1.31 -8.44
CA ILE A 203 -3.48 1.46 -7.75
C ILE A 203 -3.65 2.51 -6.65
N ASN A 204 -3.24 2.17 -5.43
CA ASN A 204 -3.18 3.13 -4.33
C ASN A 204 -2.06 4.14 -4.57
N LYS A 205 -2.30 5.44 -4.30
CA LYS A 205 -1.33 6.52 -4.51
C LYS A 205 -0.24 6.60 -3.42
N PHE A 206 -0.44 5.97 -2.28
CA PHE A 206 0.39 6.17 -1.09
C PHE A 206 1.29 4.98 -0.77
N TYR A 207 0.95 3.77 -1.24
CA TYR A 207 1.74 2.58 -0.98
C TYR A 207 1.53 1.50 -2.03
N PHE A 208 2.35 0.47 -1.98
CA PHE A 208 2.31 -0.67 -2.91
C PHE A 208 1.07 -1.54 -2.70
N HIS A 209 -0.06 -1.07 -3.17
CA HIS A 209 -1.30 -1.82 -3.19
C HIS A 209 -2.00 -1.64 -4.53
N TYR A 210 -2.50 -2.73 -5.11
CA TYR A 210 -3.24 -2.71 -6.36
C TYR A 210 -4.31 -3.79 -6.39
N GLN A 211 -5.31 -3.57 -7.24
CA GLN A 211 -6.28 -4.57 -7.63
C GLN A 211 -6.37 -4.62 -9.16
N ILE A 212 -6.56 -5.81 -9.71
CA ILE A 212 -6.64 -6.02 -11.17
C ILE A 212 -7.84 -6.89 -11.48
N TRP A 213 -8.69 -6.41 -12.38
CA TRP A 213 -9.85 -7.14 -12.87
C TRP A 213 -9.76 -7.36 -14.37
N ASN A 214 -10.43 -8.41 -14.83
CA ASN A 214 -10.76 -8.57 -16.24
C ASN A 214 -11.79 -7.50 -16.63
N GLN A 215 -11.52 -6.71 -17.67
CA GLN A 215 -12.41 -5.62 -18.09
C GLN A 215 -13.83 -6.10 -18.45
N ALA A 216 -13.97 -7.31 -18.98
CA ALA A 216 -15.28 -7.88 -19.32
C ALA A 216 -16.17 -8.17 -18.09
N ASN A 217 -15.56 -8.35 -16.92
CA ASN A 217 -16.24 -8.69 -15.66
C ASN A 217 -16.30 -7.50 -14.69
N TYR A 218 -15.82 -6.34 -15.12
CA TYR A 218 -15.83 -5.14 -14.29
C TYR A 218 -17.21 -4.46 -14.39
N ASN A 219 -17.87 -4.32 -13.25
CA ASN A 219 -19.22 -3.77 -13.17
C ASN A 219 -19.28 -2.35 -12.55
N GLY A 220 -18.11 -1.72 -12.29
CA GLY A 220 -18.03 -0.40 -11.67
C GLY A 220 -17.76 -0.43 -10.18
#